data_3edc91a96c52139a7782f78cc8d87426
#
_entry.id   3edc91a96c52139a7782f78cc8d87426
#
_cell.length_a   1.000
_cell.length_b   1.000
_cell.length_c   1.000
_cell.angle_alpha   90.00
_cell.angle_beta   90.00
_cell.angle_gamma   90.00
#
_symmetry.space_group_name_H-M   'P 1'
#
loop_
_entity.id
_entity.type
_entity.pdbx_description
1 polymer ?
#
loop_
_entity_poly.entity_id
_entity_poly.type
_entity_poly.pdbx_seq_one_letter_code
_entity_poly.pdbx_strand_id
1 'polypeptide(L)'
;MTSSWRNGRNRVLSIALSLSALAFAGLFSENQRNSARAQTRATAVAPDEATKARLQKIVKGILAAWDKADVVCLGEDHGGKNDSDLRITLVEHPDFVHKVNVIIVESANAAHQDILDRFILDGEELPREKLRVVWSDADGAEVWESPIYEAFLRAVRKANLAVPRQQRVRLIGGDDPSVSNRGKYIREAVSREILSKGLKGLAIYGAGHCVCHGGGFPGELADKYPGKIWAVFGFFSDEGVQEGRRIFGLGDEPTLIPVTGTDKAKLPAGRMFFLGTYNQSAALGDVVNEIVYYGNIKDAKVYPDKR
;
A
#
# COMPACT_ATOMS: atom_id res chain seq x y z
N MET A 1 -62.98 -16.32 49.03
CA MET A 1 -62.53 -16.97 47.79
C MET A 1 -61.86 -15.97 46.93
N THR A 2 -60.55 -15.83 47.04
CA THR A 2 -59.75 -14.94 46.22
C THR A 2 -58.48 -15.69 45.81
N SER A 3 -58.46 -16.15 44.60
CA SER A 3 -57.36 -16.93 44.04
C SER A 3 -56.41 -16.12 43.21
N SER A 4 -55.17 -16.32 43.47
CA SER A 4 -53.95 -16.34 42.69
C SER A 4 -54.08 -16.24 41.16
N TRP A 5 -53.68 -15.09 40.61
CA TRP A 5 -53.26 -14.93 39.21
C TRP A 5 -52.26 -13.79 39.07
N ARG A 6 -51.01 -13.95 39.57
CA ARG A 6 -49.93 -13.02 39.36
C ARG A 6 -48.56 -13.68 39.47
N ASN A 7 -48.19 -14.64 38.63
CA ASN A 7 -46.79 -15.08 38.62
C ASN A 7 -46.28 -15.64 37.29
N GLY A 8 -47.04 -15.53 36.18
CA GLY A 8 -46.63 -16.08 34.88
C GLY A 8 -45.89 -15.10 33.97
N ARG A 9 -46.06 -13.77 34.12
CA ARG A 9 -45.51 -12.80 33.18
C ARG A 9 -44.05 -12.39 33.42
N ASN A 10 -43.55 -12.45 34.66
CA ASN A 10 -42.22 -12.02 35.00
C ASN A 10 -41.11 -13.02 34.66
N ARG A 11 -41.41 -14.31 34.51
CA ARG A 11 -40.44 -15.34 34.16
C ARG A 11 -40.10 -15.36 32.67
N VAL A 12 -41.05 -15.03 31.80
CA VAL A 12 -40.81 -15.00 30.35
C VAL A 12 -39.95 -13.77 29.92
N LEU A 13 -40.18 -12.63 30.58
CA LEU A 13 -39.35 -11.44 30.32
C LEU A 13 -37.90 -11.60 30.78
N SER A 14 -37.67 -12.29 31.91
CA SER A 14 -36.30 -12.49 32.42
C SER A 14 -35.47 -13.46 31.55
N ILE A 15 -36.12 -14.48 30.95
CA ILE A 15 -35.40 -15.41 30.05
C ILE A 15 -35.09 -14.76 28.70
N ALA A 16 -35.97 -13.93 28.16
CA ALA A 16 -35.71 -13.21 26.91
C ALA A 16 -34.58 -12.19 27.03
N LEU A 17 -34.49 -11.48 28.17
CA LEU A 17 -33.41 -10.54 28.45
C LEU A 17 -32.05 -11.24 28.68
N SER A 18 -32.02 -12.38 29.32
CA SER A 18 -30.80 -13.16 29.55
C SER A 18 -30.28 -13.82 28.27
N LEU A 19 -31.13 -14.29 27.38
CA LEU A 19 -30.72 -14.83 26.07
C LEU A 19 -30.19 -13.74 25.13
N SER A 20 -30.80 -12.57 25.15
CA SER A 20 -30.29 -11.42 24.36
C SER A 20 -28.95 -10.91 24.87
N ALA A 21 -28.72 -10.87 26.19
CA ALA A 21 -27.43 -10.46 26.78
C ALA A 21 -26.32 -11.49 26.50
N LEU A 22 -26.63 -12.80 26.52
CA LEU A 22 -25.66 -13.85 26.19
C LEU A 22 -25.31 -13.87 24.70
N ALA A 23 -26.27 -13.63 23.80
CA ALA A 23 -26.02 -13.49 22.37
C ALA A 23 -25.17 -12.24 22.06
N PHE A 24 -25.43 -11.13 22.72
CA PHE A 24 -24.66 -9.90 22.57
C PHE A 24 -23.22 -10.03 23.12
N ALA A 25 -23.07 -10.70 24.27
CA ALA A 25 -21.75 -11.00 24.84
C ALA A 25 -20.97 -12.00 23.99
N GLY A 26 -21.62 -12.98 23.37
CA GLY A 26 -21.04 -13.94 22.45
C GLY A 26 -20.50 -13.25 21.18
N LEU A 27 -21.29 -12.40 20.55
CA LEU A 27 -20.90 -11.61 19.37
C LEU A 27 -19.75 -10.64 19.68
N PHE A 28 -19.77 -10.01 20.86
CA PHE A 28 -18.71 -9.10 21.29
C PHE A 28 -17.38 -9.84 21.52
N SER A 29 -17.43 -11.06 22.09
CA SER A 29 -16.25 -11.89 22.31
C SER A 29 -15.68 -12.45 21.00
N GLU A 30 -16.51 -12.77 20.03
CA GLU A 30 -16.10 -13.28 18.73
C GLU A 30 -15.46 -12.19 17.87
N ASN A 31 -16.03 -10.99 17.86
CA ASN A 31 -15.44 -9.81 17.21
C ASN A 31 -14.08 -9.45 17.82
N GLN A 32 -13.92 -9.49 19.15
CA GLN A 32 -12.62 -9.26 19.78
C GLN A 32 -11.59 -10.33 19.41
N ARG A 33 -11.98 -11.60 19.35
CA ARG A 33 -11.10 -12.70 18.93
C ARG A 33 -10.68 -12.56 17.45
N ASN A 34 -11.61 -12.18 16.58
CA ASN A 34 -11.33 -11.98 15.16
C ASN A 34 -10.42 -10.77 14.93
N SER A 35 -10.63 -9.68 15.65
CA SER A 35 -9.74 -8.51 15.62
C SER A 35 -8.33 -8.85 16.13
N ALA A 36 -8.20 -9.58 17.24
CA ALA A 36 -6.92 -10.01 17.78
C ALA A 36 -6.19 -10.98 16.83
N ARG A 37 -6.88 -11.92 16.20
CA ARG A 37 -6.32 -12.82 15.19
C ARG A 37 -5.79 -12.06 13.96
N ALA A 38 -6.56 -11.09 13.47
CA ALA A 38 -6.16 -10.28 12.33
C ALA A 38 -4.95 -9.40 12.64
N GLN A 39 -4.91 -8.80 13.83
CA GLN A 39 -3.76 -8.03 14.28
C GLN A 39 -2.50 -8.90 14.42
N THR A 40 -2.64 -10.10 14.98
CA THR A 40 -1.55 -11.08 15.05
C THR A 40 -1.05 -11.45 13.64
N ARG A 41 -1.96 -11.58 12.68
CA ARG A 41 -1.67 -11.96 11.30
C ARG A 41 -0.97 -10.83 10.53
N ALA A 42 -1.48 -9.60 10.62
CA ALA A 42 -0.82 -8.44 10.02
C ALA A 42 0.59 -8.23 10.61
N THR A 43 0.77 -8.50 11.91
CA THR A 43 2.09 -8.47 12.55
C THR A 43 3.00 -9.60 12.03
N ALA A 44 2.46 -10.78 11.79
CA ALA A 44 3.23 -11.92 11.29
C ALA A 44 3.77 -11.75 9.85
N VAL A 45 3.15 -10.86 9.05
CA VAL A 45 3.61 -10.55 7.68
C VAL A 45 4.44 -9.27 7.59
N ALA A 46 4.58 -8.51 8.68
CA ALA A 46 5.46 -7.35 8.71
C ALA A 46 6.93 -7.79 8.64
N PRO A 47 7.84 -6.96 8.07
CA PRO A 47 9.26 -7.28 8.01
C PRO A 47 9.86 -7.34 9.43
N ASP A 48 10.71 -8.32 9.64
CA ASP A 48 11.55 -8.37 10.84
C ASP A 48 12.70 -7.34 10.76
N GLU A 49 13.41 -7.16 11.87
CA GLU A 49 14.49 -6.17 11.95
C GLU A 49 15.67 -6.50 11.02
N ALA A 50 15.95 -7.77 10.74
CA ALA A 50 16.99 -8.18 9.81
C ALA A 50 16.61 -7.78 8.36
N THR A 51 15.37 -8.02 7.97
CA THR A 51 14.81 -7.58 6.67
C THR A 51 14.84 -6.06 6.55
N LYS A 52 14.40 -5.34 7.57
CA LYS A 52 14.46 -3.87 7.59
C LYS A 52 15.88 -3.35 7.44
N ALA A 53 16.84 -3.93 8.17
CA ALA A 53 18.25 -3.55 8.08
C ALA A 53 18.81 -3.75 6.66
N ARG A 54 18.48 -4.85 6.00
CA ARG A 54 18.88 -5.11 4.60
C ARG A 54 18.31 -4.10 3.61
N LEU A 55 17.07 -3.62 3.83
CA LEU A 55 16.39 -2.66 2.96
C LEU A 55 16.80 -1.20 3.19
N GLN A 56 17.54 -0.88 4.26
CA GLN A 56 17.87 0.50 4.65
C GLN A 56 18.56 1.32 3.54
N LYS A 57 19.43 0.69 2.74
CA LYS A 57 20.11 1.37 1.63
C LYS A 57 19.12 1.80 0.54
N ILE A 58 18.16 0.93 0.22
CA ILE A 58 17.08 1.23 -0.74
C ILE A 58 16.17 2.33 -0.17
N VAL A 59 15.74 2.19 1.07
CA VAL A 59 14.87 3.17 1.75
C VAL A 59 15.49 4.57 1.74
N LYS A 60 16.77 4.70 2.10
CA LYS A 60 17.48 5.99 2.06
C LYS A 60 17.55 6.57 0.65
N GLY A 61 17.76 5.75 -0.36
CA GLY A 61 17.74 6.19 -1.76
C GLY A 61 16.37 6.71 -2.17
N ILE A 62 15.29 5.98 -1.84
CA ILE A 62 13.91 6.42 -2.13
C ILE A 62 13.58 7.71 -1.37
N LEU A 63 13.99 7.85 -0.12
CA LEU A 63 13.80 9.09 0.65
C LEU A 63 14.51 10.28 0.00
N ALA A 64 15.66 10.08 -0.65
CA ALA A 64 16.37 11.13 -1.38
C ALA A 64 15.66 11.51 -2.70
N ALA A 65 14.77 10.68 -3.25
CA ALA A 65 14.02 11.04 -4.45
C ALA A 65 13.09 12.24 -4.23
N TRP A 66 12.58 12.45 -3.00
CA TRP A 66 11.80 13.66 -2.67
C TRP A 66 12.60 14.96 -2.59
N ASP A 67 13.91 14.90 -2.70
CA ASP A 67 14.74 16.10 -2.87
C ASP A 67 14.75 16.56 -4.34
N LYS A 68 14.33 15.70 -5.28
CA LYS A 68 14.29 15.93 -6.73
C LYS A 68 12.88 16.06 -7.28
N ALA A 69 11.90 15.36 -6.70
CA ALA A 69 10.52 15.27 -7.17
C ALA A 69 9.51 15.52 -6.05
N ASP A 70 8.26 15.80 -6.43
CA ASP A 70 7.17 15.97 -5.47
C ASP A 70 6.41 14.66 -5.23
N VAL A 71 6.37 13.76 -6.20
CA VAL A 71 5.73 12.45 -6.09
C VAL A 71 6.74 11.34 -6.38
N VAL A 72 6.83 10.37 -5.48
CA VAL A 72 7.45 9.09 -5.77
C VAL A 72 6.35 8.08 -6.10
N CYS A 73 6.38 7.52 -7.33
CA CYS A 73 5.55 6.39 -7.70
C CYS A 73 6.30 5.10 -7.39
N LEU A 74 5.92 4.44 -6.31
CA LEU A 74 6.47 3.14 -5.93
C LEU A 74 5.58 2.05 -6.53
N GLY A 75 6.04 1.48 -7.64
CA GLY A 75 5.34 0.41 -8.34
C GLY A 75 5.49 -0.91 -7.60
N GLU A 76 4.39 -1.66 -7.49
CA GLU A 76 4.40 -2.96 -6.82
C GLU A 76 4.06 -4.11 -7.78
N ASP A 77 4.56 -5.29 -7.46
CA ASP A 77 4.05 -6.57 -7.94
C ASP A 77 3.01 -7.07 -6.91
N HIS A 78 1.73 -7.00 -7.29
CA HIS A 78 0.62 -7.26 -6.37
C HIS A 78 0.78 -8.57 -5.59
N GLY A 79 0.62 -8.47 -4.27
CA GLY A 79 0.82 -9.59 -3.36
C GLY A 79 2.29 -9.92 -3.07
N GLY A 80 3.26 -9.22 -3.66
CA GLY A 80 4.69 -9.42 -3.44
C GLY A 80 5.13 -9.09 -2.02
N LYS A 81 5.82 -10.05 -1.37
CA LYS A 81 6.31 -9.88 0.00
C LYS A 81 7.44 -8.84 0.08
N ASN A 82 8.35 -8.87 -0.89
CA ASN A 82 9.49 -7.94 -0.93
C ASN A 82 9.03 -6.49 -1.07
N ASP A 83 8.07 -6.22 -1.95
CA ASP A 83 7.48 -4.89 -2.13
C ASP A 83 6.73 -4.44 -0.86
N SER A 84 6.03 -5.38 -0.21
CA SER A 84 5.38 -5.11 1.07
C SER A 84 6.38 -4.74 2.15
N ASP A 85 7.47 -5.49 2.27
CA ASP A 85 8.51 -5.24 3.27
C ASP A 85 9.19 -3.89 3.02
N LEU A 86 9.45 -3.55 1.77
CA LEU A 86 10.03 -2.27 1.39
C LEU A 86 9.12 -1.10 1.78
N ARG A 87 7.83 -1.14 1.40
CA ARG A 87 6.90 -0.04 1.70
C ARG A 87 6.66 0.13 3.20
N ILE A 88 6.60 -0.98 3.97
CA ILE A 88 6.49 -0.91 5.43
C ILE A 88 7.78 -0.31 6.04
N THR A 89 8.95 -0.77 5.60
CA THR A 89 10.24 -0.25 6.09
C THR A 89 10.39 1.24 5.74
N LEU A 90 9.92 1.66 4.57
CA LEU A 90 9.95 3.06 4.12
C LEU A 90 9.09 3.96 5.02
N VAL A 91 7.83 3.59 5.27
CA VAL A 91 6.92 4.43 6.08
C VAL A 91 7.27 4.42 7.56
N GLU A 92 7.92 3.38 8.06
CA GLU A 92 8.45 3.33 9.44
C GLU A 92 9.78 4.08 9.62
N HIS A 93 10.43 4.52 8.53
CA HIS A 93 11.66 5.31 8.65
C HIS A 93 11.35 6.69 9.26
N PRO A 94 12.12 7.15 10.26
CA PRO A 94 11.83 8.41 10.97
C PRO A 94 11.69 9.63 10.05
N ASP A 95 12.50 9.71 8.99
CA ASP A 95 12.46 10.84 8.05
C ASP A 95 11.24 10.85 7.15
N PHE A 96 10.50 9.74 7.05
CA PHE A 96 9.38 9.62 6.10
C PHE A 96 8.29 10.65 6.39
N VAL A 97 7.80 10.72 7.62
CA VAL A 97 6.73 11.65 8.03
C VAL A 97 7.15 13.13 7.94
N HIS A 98 8.45 13.41 7.86
CA HIS A 98 8.98 14.77 7.66
C HIS A 98 9.15 15.15 6.18
N LYS A 99 9.18 14.16 5.29
CA LYS A 99 9.35 14.36 3.85
C LYS A 99 8.05 14.22 3.06
N VAL A 100 7.07 13.45 3.55
CA VAL A 100 5.86 13.06 2.81
C VAL A 100 4.61 13.56 3.52
N ASN A 101 3.72 14.19 2.77
CA ASN A 101 2.45 14.71 3.28
C ASN A 101 1.28 13.76 3.01
N VAL A 102 1.33 13.06 1.86
CA VAL A 102 0.21 12.27 1.34
C VAL A 102 0.71 10.92 0.82
N ILE A 103 -0.01 9.85 1.13
CA ILE A 103 0.12 8.55 0.49
C ILE A 103 -1.16 8.30 -0.31
N ILE A 104 -1.05 7.85 -1.55
CA ILE A 104 -2.19 7.37 -2.35
C ILE A 104 -1.94 5.90 -2.66
N VAL A 105 -2.92 5.03 -2.40
CA VAL A 105 -2.77 3.58 -2.61
C VAL A 105 -3.87 3.02 -3.51
N GLU A 106 -3.50 2.15 -4.44
CA GLU A 106 -4.41 1.44 -5.33
C GLU A 106 -5.35 0.50 -4.57
N SER A 107 -4.87 -0.09 -3.49
CA SER A 107 -5.58 -1.09 -2.68
C SER A 107 -6.70 -0.52 -1.80
N ALA A 108 -7.10 0.74 -1.98
CA ALA A 108 -8.12 1.36 -1.16
C ALA A 108 -9.14 2.15 -2.00
N ASN A 109 -10.42 1.88 -1.76
CA ASN A 109 -11.52 2.59 -2.40
C ASN A 109 -11.70 3.98 -1.79
N ALA A 110 -11.69 5.00 -2.63
CA ALA A 110 -11.88 6.40 -2.25
C ALA A 110 -13.23 6.70 -1.60
N ALA A 111 -14.26 5.89 -1.87
CA ALA A 111 -15.57 6.03 -1.24
C ALA A 111 -15.52 5.86 0.30
N HIS A 112 -14.48 5.19 0.82
CA HIS A 112 -14.28 4.96 2.26
C HIS A 112 -13.20 5.86 2.87
N GLN A 113 -13.00 7.06 2.33
CA GLN A 113 -11.97 8.00 2.80
C GLN A 113 -12.16 8.42 4.25
N ASP A 114 -13.39 8.52 4.73
CA ASP A 114 -13.71 8.84 6.13
C ASP A 114 -13.17 7.77 7.10
N ILE A 115 -13.25 6.49 6.72
CA ILE A 115 -12.70 5.37 7.51
C ILE A 115 -11.18 5.45 7.53
N LEU A 116 -10.55 5.74 6.39
CA LEU A 116 -9.10 5.93 6.30
C LEU A 116 -8.64 7.10 7.17
N ASP A 117 -9.29 8.26 7.08
CA ASP A 117 -8.92 9.45 7.86
C ASP A 117 -9.06 9.18 9.37
N ARG A 118 -10.12 8.54 9.82
CA ARG A 118 -10.28 8.14 11.23
C ARG A 118 -9.20 7.18 11.70
N PHE A 119 -8.88 6.16 10.92
CA PHE A 119 -7.89 5.15 11.29
C PHE A 119 -6.46 5.69 11.23
N ILE A 120 -6.11 6.40 10.16
CA ILE A 120 -4.74 6.83 9.84
C ILE A 120 -4.41 8.20 10.46
N LEU A 121 -5.27 9.22 10.24
CA LEU A 121 -5.01 10.58 10.72
C LEU A 121 -5.40 10.77 12.17
N ASP A 122 -6.60 10.33 12.55
CA ASP A 122 -7.09 10.56 13.91
C ASP A 122 -6.55 9.49 14.87
N GLY A 123 -6.08 8.35 14.34
CA GLY A 123 -5.50 7.27 15.12
C GLY A 123 -6.56 6.47 15.88
N GLU A 124 -7.81 6.52 15.44
CA GLU A 124 -8.88 5.72 16.04
C GLU A 124 -8.63 4.22 15.82
N GLU A 125 -8.83 3.44 16.88
CA GLU A 125 -8.81 1.97 16.72
C GLU A 125 -10.17 1.51 16.21
N LEU A 126 -10.20 0.98 14.99
CA LEU A 126 -11.42 0.51 14.35
C LEU A 126 -11.46 -1.02 14.36
N PRO A 127 -12.64 -1.62 14.59
CA PRO A 127 -12.83 -3.05 14.35
C PRO A 127 -12.45 -3.41 12.92
N ARG A 128 -11.81 -4.58 12.74
CA ARG A 128 -11.32 -5.02 11.42
C ARG A 128 -12.41 -5.02 10.36
N GLU A 129 -13.62 -5.39 10.72
CA GLU A 129 -14.78 -5.44 9.82
C GLU A 129 -15.12 -4.06 9.25
N LYS A 130 -14.94 -3.01 10.05
CA LYS A 130 -15.12 -1.63 9.59
C LYS A 130 -13.95 -1.14 8.73
N LEU A 131 -12.73 -1.56 9.05
CA LEU A 131 -11.56 -1.19 8.26
C LEU A 131 -11.51 -1.95 6.93
N ARG A 132 -11.95 -3.21 6.92
CA ARG A 132 -11.87 -4.13 5.78
C ARG A 132 -12.58 -3.60 4.53
N VAL A 133 -13.69 -2.86 4.68
CA VAL A 133 -14.44 -2.31 3.52
C VAL A 133 -13.57 -1.43 2.63
N VAL A 134 -12.54 -0.81 3.17
CA VAL A 134 -11.61 0.04 2.44
C VAL A 134 -10.96 -0.71 1.27
N TRP A 135 -10.57 -1.97 1.46
CA TRP A 135 -9.92 -2.77 0.42
C TRP A 135 -10.82 -3.84 -0.19
N SER A 136 -11.82 -4.36 0.55
CA SER A 136 -12.73 -5.36 0.01
C SER A 136 -13.76 -4.81 -0.98
N ASP A 137 -13.88 -3.50 -1.05
CA ASP A 137 -14.76 -2.77 -1.95
C ASP A 137 -13.95 -1.97 -3.02
N ALA A 138 -12.67 -2.30 -3.16
CA ALA A 138 -11.81 -1.79 -4.23
C ALA A 138 -11.78 -2.76 -5.42
N ASP A 139 -11.44 -2.27 -6.62
CA ASP A 139 -11.24 -3.12 -7.78
C ASP A 139 -10.02 -4.05 -7.55
N GLY A 140 -10.17 -5.35 -7.83
CA GLY A 140 -9.15 -6.36 -7.48
C GLY A 140 -9.18 -6.82 -6.02
N ALA A 141 -10.34 -6.72 -5.36
CA ALA A 141 -10.52 -7.05 -3.93
C ALA A 141 -9.95 -8.41 -3.51
N GLU A 142 -9.93 -9.41 -4.39
CA GLU A 142 -9.34 -10.74 -4.14
C GLU A 142 -7.83 -10.67 -3.87
N VAL A 143 -7.14 -9.68 -4.43
CA VAL A 143 -5.70 -9.44 -4.16
C VAL A 143 -5.55 -8.65 -2.86
N TRP A 144 -6.37 -7.63 -2.66
CA TRP A 144 -6.27 -6.71 -1.52
C TRP A 144 -6.66 -7.34 -0.18
N GLU A 145 -7.33 -8.49 -0.19
CA GLU A 145 -7.56 -9.30 1.01
C GLU A 145 -6.29 -9.95 1.58
N SER A 146 -5.16 -9.88 0.87
CA SER A 146 -3.88 -10.30 1.43
C SER A 146 -3.51 -9.49 2.68
N PRO A 147 -3.03 -10.14 3.75
CA PRO A 147 -2.74 -9.47 5.02
C PRO A 147 -1.63 -8.41 4.94
N ILE A 148 -0.85 -8.40 3.86
CA ILE A 148 0.21 -7.41 3.65
C ILE A 148 -0.33 -5.98 3.46
N TYR A 149 -1.55 -5.83 2.91
CA TYR A 149 -2.16 -4.52 2.71
C TYR A 149 -2.67 -3.94 4.04
N GLU A 150 -3.33 -4.76 4.86
CA GLU A 150 -3.68 -4.36 6.23
C GLU A 150 -2.43 -4.03 7.06
N ALA A 151 -1.36 -4.84 6.94
CA ALA A 151 -0.09 -4.58 7.63
C ALA A 151 0.50 -3.22 7.25
N PHE A 152 0.42 -2.84 5.97
CA PHE A 152 0.85 -1.52 5.52
C PHE A 152 0.04 -0.38 6.13
N LEU A 153 -1.30 -0.47 6.15
CA LEU A 153 -2.15 0.55 6.78
C LEU A 153 -1.80 0.72 8.28
N ARG A 154 -1.56 -0.40 8.97
CA ARG A 154 -1.16 -0.37 10.39
C ARG A 154 0.23 0.24 10.59
N ALA A 155 1.17 0.01 9.68
CA ALA A 155 2.49 0.63 9.71
C ALA A 155 2.41 2.15 9.53
N VAL A 156 1.61 2.65 8.58
CA VAL A 156 1.36 4.09 8.39
C VAL A 156 0.72 4.71 9.65
N ARG A 157 -0.30 4.04 10.21
CA ARG A 157 -0.92 4.49 11.46
C ARG A 157 0.09 4.56 12.61
N LYS A 158 0.93 3.54 12.77
CA LYS A 158 1.99 3.49 13.79
C LYS A 158 2.97 4.67 13.63
N ALA A 159 3.44 4.94 12.42
CA ALA A 159 4.32 6.07 12.13
C ALA A 159 3.65 7.41 12.46
N ASN A 160 2.39 7.57 12.09
CA ASN A 160 1.59 8.76 12.38
C ASN A 160 1.39 8.99 13.89
N LEU A 161 1.16 7.95 14.67
CA LEU A 161 0.97 8.07 16.11
C LEU A 161 2.24 8.50 16.85
N ALA A 162 3.41 8.36 16.23
CA ALA A 162 4.68 8.82 16.79
C ALA A 162 4.90 10.34 16.64
N VAL A 163 4.05 11.05 15.88
CA VAL A 163 4.17 12.48 15.61
C VAL A 163 2.87 13.25 15.92
N PRO A 164 2.95 14.58 16.19
CA PRO A 164 1.77 15.41 16.34
C PRO A 164 0.85 15.34 15.12
N ARG A 165 -0.48 15.49 15.34
CA ARG A 165 -1.49 15.34 14.28
C ARG A 165 -1.21 16.18 13.02
N GLN A 166 -0.67 17.39 13.19
CA GLN A 166 -0.36 18.31 12.10
C GLN A 166 0.78 17.85 11.19
N GLN A 167 1.61 16.91 11.67
CA GLN A 167 2.72 16.31 10.90
C GLN A 167 2.37 14.94 10.32
N ARG A 168 1.16 14.44 10.60
CA ARG A 168 0.74 13.12 10.13
C ARG A 168 0.53 13.10 8.63
N VAL A 169 0.97 12.02 8.02
CA VAL A 169 0.76 11.73 6.62
C VAL A 169 -0.69 11.31 6.40
N ARG A 170 -1.39 11.92 5.45
CA ARG A 170 -2.73 11.48 5.05
C ARG A 170 -2.63 10.34 4.05
N LEU A 171 -3.38 9.25 4.28
CA LEU A 171 -3.51 8.17 3.32
C LEU A 171 -4.85 8.30 2.59
N ILE A 172 -4.80 8.24 1.26
CA ILE A 172 -5.95 8.44 0.36
C ILE A 172 -6.21 7.16 -0.40
N GLY A 173 -7.48 6.79 -0.52
CA GLY A 173 -7.94 5.76 -1.43
C GLY A 173 -7.67 6.18 -2.88
N GLY A 174 -6.85 5.41 -3.57
CA GLY A 174 -6.41 5.69 -4.93
C GLY A 174 -7.20 4.94 -6.00
N ASP A 175 -8.24 4.22 -5.61
CA ASP A 175 -9.12 3.50 -6.51
C ASP A 175 -10.57 3.94 -6.33
N ASP A 176 -11.34 3.87 -7.42
CA ASP A 176 -12.78 4.09 -7.43
C ASP A 176 -13.43 3.16 -8.47
N PRO A 177 -13.99 2.03 -8.02
CA PRO A 177 -14.63 1.06 -8.92
C PRO A 177 -15.83 1.58 -9.68
N SER A 178 -16.40 2.74 -9.28
CA SER A 178 -17.55 3.36 -9.96
C SER A 178 -17.16 4.08 -11.24
N VAL A 179 -15.86 4.36 -11.46
CA VAL A 179 -15.39 5.09 -12.65
C VAL A 179 -15.01 4.15 -13.79
N SER A 180 -15.45 4.48 -15.00
CA SER A 180 -15.15 3.67 -16.20
C SER A 180 -13.72 3.82 -16.72
N ASN A 181 -13.04 4.92 -16.40
CA ASN A 181 -11.66 5.20 -16.84
C ASN A 181 -10.73 5.33 -15.64
N ARG A 182 -10.24 4.19 -15.18
CA ARG A 182 -9.36 4.07 -14.02
C ARG A 182 -8.05 4.85 -14.18
N GLY A 183 -7.42 4.77 -15.35
CA GLY A 183 -6.17 5.51 -15.60
C GLY A 183 -6.37 7.03 -15.48
N LYS A 184 -7.48 7.55 -15.99
CA LYS A 184 -7.84 8.96 -15.82
C LYS A 184 -8.03 9.31 -14.35
N TYR A 185 -8.75 8.47 -13.59
CA TYR A 185 -8.99 8.67 -12.17
C TYR A 185 -7.67 8.77 -11.37
N ILE A 186 -6.73 7.84 -11.59
CA ILE A 186 -5.41 7.83 -10.94
C ILE A 186 -4.68 9.14 -11.19
N ARG A 187 -4.61 9.60 -12.46
CA ARG A 187 -3.95 10.88 -12.81
C ARG A 187 -4.58 12.08 -12.12
N GLU A 188 -5.90 12.13 -12.13
CA GLU A 188 -6.64 13.21 -11.49
C GLU A 188 -6.47 13.20 -9.98
N ALA A 189 -6.46 12.03 -9.34
CA ALA A 189 -6.23 11.88 -7.91
C ALA A 189 -4.82 12.37 -7.52
N VAL A 190 -3.78 11.91 -8.19
CA VAL A 190 -2.39 12.34 -7.94
C VAL A 190 -2.23 13.85 -8.19
N SER A 191 -2.80 14.35 -9.29
CA SER A 191 -2.77 15.79 -9.60
C SER A 191 -3.50 16.61 -8.53
N ARG A 192 -4.71 16.22 -8.14
CA ARG A 192 -5.58 16.95 -7.20
C ARG A 192 -5.05 16.91 -5.78
N GLU A 193 -4.62 15.73 -5.33
CA GLU A 193 -4.29 15.52 -3.92
C GLU A 193 -2.84 15.90 -3.57
N ILE A 194 -1.93 15.89 -4.53
CA ILE A 194 -0.52 16.15 -4.28
C ILE A 194 -0.02 17.34 -5.11
N LEU A 195 0.06 17.18 -6.44
CA LEU A 195 0.81 18.09 -7.30
C LEU A 195 0.23 19.52 -7.34
N SER A 196 -1.09 19.66 -7.46
CA SER A 196 -1.75 20.99 -7.49
C SER A 196 -1.70 21.72 -6.15
N LYS A 197 -1.42 21.03 -5.07
CA LYS A 197 -1.29 21.59 -3.72
C LYS A 197 0.18 21.88 -3.34
N GLY A 198 1.14 21.54 -4.23
CA GLY A 198 2.57 21.67 -3.93
C GLY A 198 3.04 20.77 -2.77
N LEU A 199 2.35 19.66 -2.55
CA LEU A 199 2.68 18.70 -1.51
C LEU A 199 3.66 17.65 -2.03
N LYS A 200 4.28 16.91 -1.09
CA LYS A 200 5.07 15.73 -1.39
C LYS A 200 4.28 14.46 -1.10
N GLY A 201 4.30 13.50 -2.02
CA GLY A 201 3.49 12.30 -1.91
C GLY A 201 4.19 11.01 -2.32
N LEU A 202 3.68 9.91 -1.76
CA LEU A 202 3.98 8.54 -2.15
C LEU A 202 2.74 7.96 -2.85
N ALA A 203 2.89 7.56 -4.11
CA ALA A 203 1.84 6.85 -4.84
C ALA A 203 2.24 5.37 -4.96
N ILE A 204 1.41 4.45 -4.47
CA ILE A 204 1.63 3.00 -4.53
C ILE A 204 0.56 2.39 -5.42
N TYR A 205 1.01 1.90 -6.56
CA TYR A 205 0.18 1.28 -7.59
C TYR A 205 0.91 0.09 -8.20
N GLY A 206 0.18 -0.78 -8.88
CA GLY A 206 0.79 -1.77 -9.73
C GLY A 206 1.81 -1.11 -10.66
N ALA A 207 2.98 -1.73 -10.83
CA ALA A 207 4.10 -1.11 -11.51
C ALA A 207 3.78 -0.62 -12.93
N GLY A 208 2.80 -1.23 -13.62
CA GLY A 208 2.29 -0.76 -14.91
C GLY A 208 1.73 0.68 -14.87
N HIS A 209 1.20 1.12 -13.74
CA HIS A 209 0.71 2.49 -13.57
C HIS A 209 1.85 3.48 -13.27
N CYS A 210 3.04 3.00 -12.88
CA CYS A 210 4.19 3.82 -12.50
C CYS A 210 5.21 4.05 -13.63
N VAL A 211 4.99 3.52 -14.84
CA VAL A 211 5.94 3.74 -15.95
C VAL A 211 5.99 5.20 -16.40
N CYS A 212 7.19 5.67 -16.75
CA CYS A 212 7.42 7.05 -17.16
C CYS A 212 6.86 7.39 -18.55
N HIS A 213 6.62 6.38 -19.40
CA HIS A 213 6.03 6.51 -20.74
C HIS A 213 5.00 5.43 -21.02
N GLY A 214 4.12 5.69 -21.99
CA GLY A 214 3.27 4.63 -22.56
C GLY A 214 2.06 4.21 -21.72
N GLY A 215 1.45 5.11 -20.93
CA GLY A 215 0.18 4.86 -20.23
C GLY A 215 0.27 4.80 -18.71
N GLY A 216 1.48 4.92 -18.14
CA GLY A 216 1.63 5.17 -16.71
C GLY A 216 1.34 6.65 -16.38
N PHE A 217 0.80 6.92 -15.21
CA PHE A 217 0.46 8.29 -14.84
C PHE A 217 1.68 9.24 -14.77
N PRO A 218 2.93 8.79 -14.45
CA PRO A 218 4.09 9.67 -14.53
C PRO A 218 4.31 10.24 -15.94
N GLY A 219 4.24 9.39 -16.97
CA GLY A 219 4.38 9.81 -18.36
C GLY A 219 3.25 10.74 -18.81
N GLU A 220 2.01 10.42 -18.47
CA GLU A 220 0.85 11.21 -18.87
C GLU A 220 0.75 12.56 -18.14
N LEU A 221 1.39 12.72 -16.98
CA LEU A 221 1.47 13.97 -16.23
C LEU A 221 2.74 14.77 -16.51
N ALA A 222 3.70 14.21 -17.27
CA ALA A 222 5.04 14.80 -17.49
C ALA A 222 4.97 16.19 -18.14
N ASP A 223 4.07 16.40 -19.10
CA ASP A 223 3.91 17.70 -19.78
C ASP A 223 3.39 18.78 -18.83
N LYS A 224 2.46 18.41 -17.94
CA LYS A 224 1.85 19.34 -16.99
C LYS A 224 2.74 19.60 -15.78
N TYR A 225 3.49 18.59 -15.35
CA TYR A 225 4.32 18.62 -14.15
C TYR A 225 5.72 18.05 -14.45
N PRO A 226 6.53 18.73 -15.28
CA PRO A 226 7.83 18.23 -15.74
C PRO A 226 8.78 18.00 -14.55
N GLY A 227 9.36 16.79 -14.47
CA GLY A 227 10.31 16.41 -13.44
C GLY A 227 9.73 16.26 -12.02
N LYS A 228 8.40 16.34 -11.85
CA LYS A 228 7.77 16.30 -10.53
C LYS A 228 7.43 14.89 -10.03
N ILE A 229 7.52 13.88 -10.90
CA ILE A 229 7.18 12.50 -10.54
C ILE A 229 8.40 11.61 -10.78
N TRP A 230 8.71 10.77 -9.80
CA TRP A 230 9.85 9.86 -9.79
C TRP A 230 9.36 8.43 -9.68
N ALA A 231 9.56 7.63 -10.73
CA ALA A 231 9.10 6.25 -10.81
C ALA A 231 10.17 5.30 -10.26
N VAL A 232 9.77 4.45 -9.31
CA VAL A 232 10.63 3.47 -8.63
C VAL A 232 9.90 2.13 -8.56
N PHE A 233 10.44 1.08 -9.13
CA PHE A 233 9.89 -0.27 -9.00
C PHE A 233 10.94 -1.36 -9.28
N GLY A 234 10.62 -2.60 -8.91
CA GLY A 234 11.50 -3.75 -9.07
C GLY A 234 11.42 -4.37 -10.46
N PHE A 235 12.19 -5.43 -10.67
CA PHE A 235 12.05 -6.31 -11.84
C PHE A 235 10.77 -7.15 -11.72
N PHE A 236 10.11 -7.41 -12.86
CA PHE A 236 8.79 -8.07 -12.86
C PHE A 236 8.80 -9.60 -12.90
N SER A 237 9.96 -10.21 -13.10
CA SER A 237 10.05 -11.65 -13.17
C SER A 237 11.43 -12.15 -12.79
N ASP A 238 11.56 -13.44 -12.51
CA ASP A 238 12.84 -14.08 -12.29
C ASP A 238 13.79 -13.88 -13.49
N GLU A 239 13.26 -13.93 -14.71
CA GLU A 239 14.02 -13.67 -15.93
C GLU A 239 14.50 -12.21 -15.98
N GLY A 240 13.66 -11.26 -15.61
CA GLY A 240 14.01 -9.84 -15.49
C GLY A 240 15.10 -9.61 -14.45
N VAL A 241 15.02 -10.28 -13.31
CA VAL A 241 16.06 -10.27 -12.27
C VAL A 241 17.38 -10.79 -12.82
N GLN A 242 17.38 -11.93 -13.52
CA GLN A 242 18.60 -12.52 -14.08
C GLN A 242 19.22 -11.61 -15.16
N GLU A 243 18.41 -11.04 -16.02
CA GLU A 243 18.87 -10.11 -17.05
C GLU A 243 19.44 -8.83 -16.40
N GLY A 244 18.77 -8.28 -15.38
CA GLY A 244 19.26 -7.14 -14.60
C GLY A 244 20.59 -7.45 -13.90
N ARG A 245 20.73 -8.62 -13.30
CA ARG A 245 22.01 -9.07 -12.70
C ARG A 245 23.14 -9.09 -13.73
N ARG A 246 22.87 -9.64 -14.90
CA ARG A 246 23.86 -9.72 -15.99
C ARG A 246 24.28 -8.35 -16.52
N ILE A 247 23.31 -7.45 -16.76
CA ILE A 247 23.55 -6.12 -17.35
C ILE A 247 24.23 -5.18 -16.36
N PHE A 248 23.79 -5.19 -15.09
CA PHE A 248 24.28 -4.25 -14.07
C PHE A 248 25.37 -4.82 -13.17
N GLY A 249 25.77 -6.08 -13.36
CA GLY A 249 26.77 -6.74 -12.52
C GLY A 249 26.35 -6.87 -11.05
N LEU A 250 25.05 -7.20 -10.81
CA LEU A 250 24.47 -7.23 -9.46
C LEU A 250 24.89 -8.48 -8.70
N GLY A 251 25.33 -8.29 -7.48
CA GLY A 251 25.60 -9.37 -6.51
C GLY A 251 24.33 -9.80 -5.73
N ASP A 252 24.51 -10.25 -4.50
CA ASP A 252 23.42 -10.77 -3.67
C ASP A 252 22.80 -9.71 -2.74
N GLU A 253 23.38 -8.52 -2.69
CA GLU A 253 22.91 -7.46 -1.79
C GLU A 253 21.80 -6.62 -2.40
N PRO A 254 20.74 -6.28 -1.63
CA PRO A 254 19.71 -5.37 -2.06
C PRO A 254 20.29 -4.00 -2.42
N THR A 255 19.84 -3.44 -3.53
CA THR A 255 20.31 -2.13 -3.98
C THR A 255 19.26 -1.36 -4.78
N LEU A 256 19.34 -0.03 -4.72
CA LEU A 256 18.61 0.86 -5.60
C LEU A 256 19.53 1.25 -6.75
N ILE A 257 19.09 1.02 -7.98
CA ILE A 257 19.87 1.22 -9.20
C ILE A 257 19.39 2.52 -9.84
N PRO A 258 20.20 3.60 -9.86
CA PRO A 258 19.84 4.82 -10.54
C PRO A 258 19.86 4.60 -12.06
N VAL A 259 18.82 5.06 -12.74
CA VAL A 259 18.67 5.02 -14.21
C VAL A 259 18.74 6.42 -14.77
N THR A 260 17.83 7.31 -14.36
CA THR A 260 17.79 8.70 -14.83
C THR A 260 19.08 9.45 -14.50
N GLY A 261 19.59 10.14 -15.49
CA GLY A 261 20.86 10.90 -15.37
C GLY A 261 22.12 10.03 -15.47
N THR A 262 21.99 8.75 -15.82
CA THR A 262 23.10 7.82 -16.04
C THR A 262 23.07 7.25 -17.46
N ASP A 263 24.17 6.64 -17.91
CA ASP A 263 24.22 5.96 -19.21
C ASP A 263 23.24 4.76 -19.29
N LYS A 264 22.81 4.22 -18.14
CA LYS A 264 21.80 3.16 -18.08
C LYS A 264 20.46 3.58 -18.69
N ALA A 265 20.13 4.87 -18.64
CA ALA A 265 18.89 5.39 -19.24
C ALA A 265 18.73 5.06 -20.73
N LYS A 266 19.86 4.88 -21.44
CA LYS A 266 19.88 4.58 -22.88
C LYS A 266 19.79 3.09 -23.20
N LEU A 267 19.91 2.21 -22.19
CA LEU A 267 19.82 0.77 -22.39
C LEU A 267 18.38 0.39 -22.76
N PRO A 268 18.17 -0.63 -23.60
CA PRO A 268 16.83 -1.13 -23.85
C PRO A 268 16.24 -1.74 -22.57
N ALA A 269 15.00 -1.43 -22.27
CA ALA A 269 14.29 -2.00 -21.15
C ALA A 269 14.14 -3.55 -21.29
N GLY A 270 13.97 -3.99 -22.54
CA GLY A 270 14.07 -5.39 -22.93
C GLY A 270 13.20 -6.32 -22.08
N ARG A 271 13.79 -7.45 -21.68
CA ARG A 271 13.12 -8.47 -20.87
C ARG A 271 13.11 -8.15 -19.37
N MET A 272 13.80 -7.10 -18.93
CA MET A 272 13.83 -6.73 -17.53
C MET A 272 12.45 -6.32 -17.00
N PHE A 273 11.65 -5.74 -17.90
CA PHE A 273 10.30 -5.28 -17.59
C PHE A 273 9.32 -5.83 -18.62
N PHE A 274 8.81 -7.05 -18.38
CA PHE A 274 7.77 -7.63 -19.21
C PHE A 274 6.41 -7.03 -18.83
N LEU A 275 6.10 -5.91 -19.41
CA LEU A 275 4.81 -5.24 -19.31
C LEU A 275 4.00 -5.53 -20.58
N GLY A 276 3.64 -6.76 -20.82
CA GLY A 276 2.80 -7.31 -21.90
C GLY A 276 2.51 -6.48 -23.17
N THR A 277 2.31 -5.19 -23.04
CA THR A 277 1.96 -4.23 -24.10
C THR A 277 3.05 -3.18 -24.37
N TYR A 278 4.11 -3.09 -23.56
CA TYR A 278 5.15 -2.10 -23.75
C TYR A 278 6.23 -2.57 -24.71
N ASN A 279 6.64 -1.66 -25.59
CA ASN A 279 7.67 -1.91 -26.58
C ASN A 279 8.98 -2.33 -25.89
N GLN A 280 9.44 -3.55 -26.17
CA GLN A 280 10.71 -4.09 -25.66
C GLN A 280 11.94 -3.26 -26.05
N SER A 281 11.81 -2.38 -27.06
CA SER A 281 12.84 -1.45 -27.50
C SER A 281 12.81 -0.10 -26.78
N ALA A 282 11.86 0.15 -25.86
CA ALA A 282 11.84 1.39 -25.07
C ALA A 282 13.16 1.56 -24.31
N ALA A 283 13.67 2.77 -24.25
CA ALA A 283 14.84 3.06 -23.44
C ALA A 283 14.48 2.93 -21.94
N LEU A 284 15.42 2.45 -21.15
CA LEU A 284 15.17 2.19 -19.72
C LEU A 284 14.75 3.46 -18.97
N GLY A 285 15.34 4.63 -19.34
CA GLY A 285 14.95 5.92 -18.78
C GLY A 285 13.55 6.38 -19.13
N ASP A 286 12.94 5.83 -20.18
CA ASP A 286 11.54 6.07 -20.53
C ASP A 286 10.58 5.17 -19.72
N VAL A 287 11.11 4.19 -19.00
CA VAL A 287 10.32 3.23 -18.22
C VAL A 287 10.35 3.56 -16.73
N VAL A 288 11.55 3.83 -16.19
CA VAL A 288 11.75 3.96 -14.74
C VAL A 288 12.87 4.94 -14.41
N ASN A 289 12.77 5.63 -13.29
CA ASN A 289 13.85 6.52 -12.82
C ASN A 289 14.88 5.75 -11.96
N GLU A 290 14.43 4.82 -11.13
CA GLU A 290 15.28 3.96 -10.31
C GLU A 290 14.67 2.55 -10.22
N ILE A 291 15.55 1.54 -10.20
CA ILE A 291 15.13 0.13 -10.11
C ILE A 291 15.46 -0.40 -8.73
N VAL A 292 14.50 -1.02 -8.08
CA VAL A 292 14.69 -1.78 -6.85
C VAL A 292 15.18 -3.19 -7.20
N TYR A 293 16.31 -3.58 -6.65
CA TYR A 293 16.81 -4.93 -6.68
C TYR A 293 16.90 -5.48 -5.26
N TYR A 294 16.18 -6.57 -4.98
CA TYR A 294 16.09 -7.16 -3.64
C TYR A 294 17.23 -8.14 -3.29
N GLY A 295 18.26 -8.21 -4.15
CA GLY A 295 19.36 -9.17 -3.94
C GLY A 295 18.93 -10.59 -4.29
N ASN A 296 19.45 -11.55 -3.51
CA ASN A 296 19.09 -12.95 -3.63
C ASN A 296 17.85 -13.34 -2.80
N ILE A 297 17.10 -12.37 -2.27
CA ILE A 297 15.86 -12.64 -1.55
C ILE A 297 14.83 -13.13 -2.57
N LYS A 298 14.47 -14.39 -2.46
CA LYS A 298 13.38 -14.94 -3.26
C LYS A 298 12.07 -14.28 -2.84
N ASP A 299 11.38 -13.67 -3.79
CA ASP A 299 10.06 -13.12 -3.51
C ASP A 299 9.05 -14.24 -3.25
N ALA A 300 8.08 -13.93 -2.42
CA ALA A 300 6.96 -14.81 -2.14
C ALA A 300 5.67 -14.02 -2.30
N LYS A 301 4.68 -14.62 -2.98
CA LYS A 301 3.34 -14.07 -3.01
C LYS A 301 2.61 -14.40 -1.72
N VAL A 302 2.08 -13.38 -1.08
CA VAL A 302 1.24 -13.53 0.11
C VAL A 302 -0.21 -13.43 -0.31
N TYR A 303 -0.85 -14.58 -0.43
CA TYR A 303 -2.25 -14.66 -0.83
C TYR A 303 -3.19 -14.53 0.37
N PRO A 304 -4.45 -14.12 0.14
CA PRO A 304 -5.51 -14.26 1.11
C PRO A 304 -5.67 -15.72 1.56
N ASP A 305 -6.12 -15.93 2.80
CA ASP A 305 -6.51 -17.28 3.21
C ASP A 305 -7.69 -17.74 2.36
N LYS A 306 -7.65 -19.00 1.93
CA LYS A 306 -8.82 -19.65 1.36
C LYS A 306 -9.92 -19.63 2.42
N ARG A 307 -11.06 -19.05 2.09
CA ARG A 307 -12.27 -19.04 2.93
C ARG A 307 -12.84 -20.43 3.04
#